data_cf8655f0e494a178afb8ad91a0072575
#
_entry.id   cf8655f0e494a178afb8ad91a0072575
#
_cell.length_a   1.000
_cell.length_b   1.000
_cell.length_c   1.000
_cell.angle_alpha   90.00
_cell.angle_beta   90.00
_cell.angle_gamma   90.00
#
_symmetry.space_group_name_H-M   'P 1'
#
loop_
_entity.id
_entity.type
_entity.pdbx_description
1 polymer ?
#
loop_
_entity_poly.entity_id
_entity_poly.type
_entity_poly.pdbx_seq_one_letter_code
_entity_poly.pdbx_strand_id
1 'polypeptide(L)'
;MRIFVFVLSLLGLLVGCNRSNPTYEAFFLDTSAREDFALSDIVESVDVLFLNETDDVLVGKVSDVRYANNRWCLLDVDEGRSVVSVFDKEGNALGQLNRQGRGPKEYLEIASFDVCPKTGDIYLGCYPPKVMVFDKELNLKREIECEAPYMGIAKCDDGLMLYGFVARDSVGVDYMKLGSGEEVSVERVKSWRREKNATETIGKNTFMRSAENIYFYTQNSDSLYLANDGNLSVVAAIDYPNREQVRAYRRTHSIYDLPPMERKEYFVPRVHYAMERGGGLWLHYSNVLFGYGVVAKEGVKNYSSKCLDATSLCGNRLVNIVEAFHYDPENFDPNGWLQGVKVNHIKLNDKQRESGNKVLIIYNLRD
;
A
#
# COMPACT_ATOMS: atom_id res chain seq x y z
N MET A 1 36.45 -26.78 -58.97
CA MET A 1 36.65 -26.72 -57.51
C MET A 1 35.69 -25.61 -56.98
N ARG A 2 34.50 -26.04 -56.53
CA ARG A 2 33.43 -25.12 -56.08
C ARG A 2 33.48 -25.08 -54.53
N ILE A 3 33.74 -23.89 -54.01
CA ILE A 3 33.73 -23.63 -52.57
C ILE A 3 32.30 -23.31 -52.19
N PHE A 4 31.68 -24.15 -51.35
CA PHE A 4 30.40 -23.88 -50.70
C PHE A 4 30.67 -23.08 -49.44
N VAL A 5 30.18 -21.83 -49.38
CA VAL A 5 30.16 -21.01 -48.18
C VAL A 5 28.84 -21.31 -47.45
N PHE A 6 28.95 -21.97 -46.30
CA PHE A 6 27.84 -22.12 -45.35
C PHE A 6 27.67 -20.82 -44.55
N VAL A 7 26.61 -20.10 -44.84
CA VAL A 7 26.15 -18.98 -43.98
C VAL A 7 25.26 -19.58 -42.90
N LEU A 8 25.79 -19.71 -41.70
CA LEU A 8 25.02 -20.08 -40.51
C LEU A 8 24.27 -18.82 -40.02
N SER A 9 22.98 -18.74 -40.33
CA SER A 9 22.07 -17.75 -39.82
C SER A 9 21.74 -18.11 -38.36
N LEU A 10 22.37 -17.42 -37.40
CA LEU A 10 22.04 -17.48 -35.99
C LEU A 10 20.73 -16.70 -35.74
N LEU A 11 19.59 -17.40 -35.86
CA LEU A 11 18.31 -16.88 -35.37
C LEU A 11 18.35 -16.87 -33.85
N GLY A 12 18.73 -15.75 -33.28
CA GLY A 12 18.54 -15.49 -31.87
C GLY A 12 17.04 -15.47 -31.55
N LEU A 13 16.52 -16.52 -30.95
CA LEU A 13 15.23 -16.55 -30.29
C LEU A 13 15.27 -15.56 -29.11
N LEU A 14 14.86 -14.33 -29.37
CA LEU A 14 14.42 -13.42 -28.31
C LEU A 14 13.12 -14.00 -27.75
N VAL A 15 13.23 -14.90 -26.78
CA VAL A 15 12.14 -15.23 -25.89
C VAL A 15 11.95 -14.00 -25.00
N GLY A 16 11.26 -13.01 -25.50
CA GLY A 16 10.65 -11.99 -24.69
C GLY A 16 9.66 -12.70 -23.77
N CYS A 17 9.94 -12.77 -22.49
CA CYS A 17 8.91 -13.09 -21.50
C CYS A 17 7.83 -12.01 -21.57
N ASN A 18 6.89 -12.19 -22.49
CA ASN A 18 5.60 -11.53 -22.42
C ASN A 18 4.89 -12.15 -21.21
N ARG A 19 5.11 -11.59 -20.02
CA ARG A 19 4.21 -11.82 -18.89
C ARG A 19 2.86 -11.27 -19.33
N SER A 20 1.97 -12.13 -19.83
CA SER A 20 0.57 -11.78 -20.02
C SER A 20 0.05 -11.39 -18.62
N ASN A 21 -0.31 -10.14 -18.44
CA ASN A 21 -0.94 -9.71 -17.21
C ASN A 21 -2.17 -10.58 -16.98
N PRO A 22 -2.29 -11.25 -15.82
CA PRO A 22 -3.46 -12.07 -15.56
C PRO A 22 -4.69 -11.15 -15.55
N THR A 23 -5.59 -11.36 -16.47
CA THR A 23 -6.90 -10.71 -16.46
C THR A 23 -7.87 -11.61 -15.72
N TYR A 24 -8.43 -11.09 -14.64
CA TYR A 24 -9.44 -11.79 -13.85
C TYR A 24 -10.83 -11.35 -14.29
N GLU A 25 -11.80 -12.23 -14.12
CA GLU A 25 -13.22 -11.86 -14.26
C GLU A 25 -13.61 -10.78 -13.22
N ALA A 26 -14.82 -10.23 -13.36
CA ALA A 26 -15.32 -9.24 -12.42
C ALA A 26 -15.37 -9.81 -11.00
N PHE A 27 -14.80 -9.08 -10.04
CA PHE A 27 -14.89 -9.40 -8.62
C PHE A 27 -16.13 -8.78 -8.01
N PHE A 28 -17.06 -9.62 -7.59
CA PHE A 28 -18.21 -9.19 -6.83
C PHE A 28 -17.84 -9.17 -5.34
N LEU A 29 -17.73 -7.98 -4.76
CA LEU A 29 -17.37 -7.78 -3.36
C LEU A 29 -18.64 -7.76 -2.50
N ASP A 30 -18.90 -8.84 -1.78
CA ASP A 30 -20.03 -8.96 -0.88
C ASP A 30 -19.59 -8.84 0.59
N THR A 31 -19.76 -7.67 1.17
CA THR A 31 -19.46 -7.40 2.59
C THR A 31 -20.46 -8.06 3.56
N SER A 32 -21.53 -8.69 3.05
CA SER A 32 -22.48 -9.46 3.87
C SER A 32 -22.09 -10.92 4.05
N ALA A 33 -21.05 -11.40 3.38
CA ALA A 33 -20.54 -12.75 3.52
C ALA A 33 -20.29 -13.12 4.99
N ARG A 34 -20.61 -14.35 5.33
CA ARG A 34 -20.53 -14.88 6.72
C ARG A 34 -19.55 -16.05 6.87
N GLU A 35 -19.04 -16.58 5.76
CA GLU A 35 -18.04 -17.63 5.82
C GLU A 35 -16.74 -17.03 6.37
N ASP A 36 -16.24 -17.64 7.44
CA ASP A 36 -14.93 -17.31 7.98
C ASP A 36 -13.88 -18.17 7.27
N PHE A 37 -12.70 -17.62 7.05
CA PHE A 37 -11.54 -18.40 6.63
C PHE A 37 -10.54 -18.48 7.79
N ALA A 38 -9.77 -19.57 7.82
CA ALA A 38 -8.70 -19.69 8.79
C ALA A 38 -7.52 -18.83 8.38
N LEU A 39 -6.94 -18.05 9.30
CA LEU A 39 -5.72 -17.29 8.98
C LEU A 39 -4.57 -18.19 8.51
N SER A 40 -4.53 -19.45 9.01
CA SER A 40 -3.60 -20.47 8.54
C SER A 40 -3.67 -20.77 7.04
N ASP A 41 -4.76 -20.42 6.37
CA ASP A 41 -4.87 -20.61 4.92
C ASP A 41 -4.01 -19.59 4.13
N ILE A 42 -3.77 -18.43 4.71
CA ILE A 42 -3.00 -17.34 4.07
C ILE A 42 -1.73 -16.96 4.83
N VAL A 43 -1.65 -17.26 6.14
CA VAL A 43 -0.49 -16.93 6.98
C VAL A 43 0.32 -18.20 7.24
N GLU A 44 1.60 -18.18 6.91
CA GLU A 44 2.55 -19.26 7.19
C GLU A 44 3.09 -19.15 8.61
N SER A 45 3.51 -17.96 9.00
CA SER A 45 4.07 -17.67 10.32
C SER A 45 3.83 -16.22 10.73
N VAL A 46 3.94 -15.97 12.02
CA VAL A 46 3.95 -14.62 12.56
C VAL A 46 5.28 -14.37 13.26
N ASP A 47 5.96 -13.30 12.87
CA ASP A 47 7.13 -12.80 13.57
C ASP A 47 6.76 -11.57 14.39
N VAL A 48 7.41 -11.42 15.53
CA VAL A 48 7.26 -10.24 16.39
C VAL A 48 8.60 -9.53 16.48
N LEU A 49 8.62 -8.23 16.21
CA LEU A 49 9.83 -7.42 16.19
C LEU A 49 9.65 -6.19 17.08
N PHE A 50 10.47 -6.08 18.12
CA PHE A 50 10.53 -4.88 18.95
C PHE A 50 11.39 -3.81 18.27
N LEU A 51 10.87 -2.58 18.20
CA LEU A 51 11.63 -1.45 17.68
C LEU A 51 12.40 -0.77 18.81
N ASN A 52 13.73 -0.78 18.70
CA ASN A 52 14.63 -0.11 19.62
C ASN A 52 14.67 1.38 19.26
N GLU A 53 13.70 2.12 19.76
CA GLU A 53 13.64 3.58 19.60
C GLU A 53 14.75 4.24 20.43
N THR A 54 15.18 5.42 20.01
CA THR A 54 16.20 6.25 20.69
C THR A 54 15.65 7.65 20.91
N ASP A 55 16.34 8.46 21.67
CA ASP A 55 15.93 9.86 21.91
C ASP A 55 15.81 10.66 20.59
N ASP A 56 16.57 10.28 19.56
CA ASP A 56 16.55 10.91 18.23
C ASP A 56 15.56 10.27 17.25
N VAL A 57 15.06 9.07 17.56
CA VAL A 57 14.15 8.31 16.71
C VAL A 57 12.98 7.78 17.54
N LEU A 58 11.97 8.59 17.68
CA LEU A 58 10.73 8.26 18.38
C LEU A 58 9.61 8.01 17.39
N VAL A 59 8.78 7.01 17.65
CA VAL A 59 7.65 6.62 16.81
C VAL A 59 6.34 6.93 17.53
N GLY A 60 5.53 7.79 16.93
CA GLY A 60 4.19 8.12 17.42
C GLY A 60 3.11 7.23 16.78
N LYS A 61 2.16 7.85 16.09
CA LYS A 61 1.05 7.17 15.41
C LYS A 61 1.42 6.78 14.00
N VAL A 62 1.78 5.53 13.82
CA VAL A 62 2.14 5.02 12.49
C VAL A 62 0.91 4.93 11.59
N SER A 63 1.00 5.56 10.45
CA SER A 63 -0.06 5.54 9.42
C SER A 63 0.22 4.56 8.30
N ASP A 64 1.49 4.30 7.99
CA ASP A 64 1.90 3.38 6.92
C ASP A 64 3.30 2.81 7.18
N VAL A 65 3.58 1.62 6.65
CA VAL A 65 4.87 0.93 6.77
C VAL A 65 5.33 0.46 5.41
N ARG A 66 6.63 0.56 5.16
CA ARG A 66 7.31 -0.08 4.02
C ARG A 66 8.49 -0.91 4.52
N TYR A 67 8.69 -2.05 3.89
CA TYR A 67 9.88 -2.85 4.08
C TYR A 67 10.61 -2.99 2.75
N ALA A 68 11.80 -2.44 2.68
CA ALA A 68 12.62 -2.50 1.48
C ALA A 68 14.11 -2.44 1.87
N ASN A 69 14.95 -3.11 1.11
CA ASN A 69 16.41 -3.08 1.31
C ASN A 69 16.83 -3.40 2.76
N ASN A 70 16.20 -4.42 3.38
CA ASN A 70 16.40 -4.84 4.77
C ASN A 70 16.17 -3.73 5.82
N ARG A 71 15.25 -2.80 5.53
CA ARG A 71 14.88 -1.70 6.42
C ARG A 71 13.37 -1.58 6.55
N TRP A 72 12.95 -1.29 7.75
CA TRP A 72 11.59 -0.89 8.06
C TRP A 72 11.51 0.63 8.04
N CYS A 73 10.62 1.17 7.21
CA CYS A 73 10.33 2.60 7.12
C CYS A 73 8.90 2.82 7.59
N LEU A 74 8.72 3.60 8.63
CA LEU A 74 7.43 3.87 9.27
C LEU A 74 7.07 5.32 9.05
N LEU A 75 5.96 5.57 8.37
CA LEU A 75 5.37 6.91 8.26
C LEU A 75 4.52 7.18 9.49
N ASP A 76 4.93 8.14 10.27
CA ASP A 76 4.25 8.63 11.46
C ASP A 76 3.59 9.98 11.14
N VAL A 77 2.24 9.98 11.13
CA VAL A 77 1.43 11.19 10.89
C VAL A 77 0.40 11.30 12.00
N ASP A 78 0.58 12.28 12.84
CA ASP A 78 -0.34 12.64 13.90
C ASP A 78 -0.51 14.17 13.96
N GLU A 79 -1.32 14.69 14.86
CA GLU A 79 -1.58 16.12 15.01
C GLU A 79 -0.27 16.92 15.08
N GLY A 80 0.08 17.60 13.99
CA GLY A 80 1.28 18.43 13.88
C GLY A 80 2.61 17.68 13.72
N ARG A 81 2.59 16.35 13.60
CA ARG A 81 3.79 15.52 13.34
C ARG A 81 3.67 14.80 12.00
N SER A 82 4.74 14.83 11.22
CA SER A 82 4.82 14.11 9.95
C SER A 82 6.26 13.73 9.65
N VAL A 83 6.64 12.49 9.96
CA VAL A 83 8.03 12.03 9.89
C VAL A 83 8.11 10.60 9.36
N VAL A 84 9.28 10.20 8.84
CA VAL A 84 9.57 8.81 8.50
C VAL A 84 10.70 8.30 9.37
N SER A 85 10.41 7.31 10.20
CA SER A 85 11.41 6.62 11.03
C SER A 85 11.93 5.39 10.33
N VAL A 86 13.23 5.15 10.38
CA VAL A 86 13.89 4.06 9.69
C VAL A 86 14.61 3.16 10.69
N PHE A 87 14.35 1.85 10.58
CA PHE A 87 14.96 0.81 11.42
C PHE A 87 15.59 -0.25 10.51
N ASP A 88 16.60 -0.94 11.02
CA ASP A 88 17.14 -2.12 10.36
C ASP A 88 16.17 -3.32 10.47
N LYS A 89 16.54 -4.44 9.88
CA LYS A 89 15.70 -5.65 9.90
C LYS A 89 15.58 -6.27 11.30
N GLU A 90 16.51 -5.97 12.20
CA GLU A 90 16.52 -6.37 13.60
C GLU A 90 15.74 -5.41 14.52
N GLY A 91 15.23 -4.29 13.99
CA GLY A 91 14.47 -3.28 14.73
C GLY A 91 15.31 -2.21 15.42
N ASN A 92 16.60 -2.08 15.11
CA ASN A 92 17.43 -1.01 15.65
C ASN A 92 17.22 0.29 14.85
N ALA A 93 17.09 1.41 15.55
CA ALA A 93 16.91 2.71 14.91
C ALA A 93 18.12 3.09 14.04
N LEU A 94 17.88 3.48 12.80
CA LEU A 94 18.90 3.97 11.87
C LEU A 94 18.84 5.48 11.69
N GLY A 95 17.66 6.09 11.86
CA GLY A 95 17.46 7.52 11.76
C GLY A 95 16.02 7.90 11.49
N GLN A 96 15.77 9.20 11.39
CA GLN A 96 14.45 9.76 11.17
C GLN A 96 14.51 10.93 10.16
N LEU A 97 13.64 10.91 9.17
CA LEU A 97 13.38 12.05 8.30
C LEU A 97 12.36 12.96 9.00
N ASN A 98 12.86 13.99 9.65
CA ASN A 98 12.07 15.06 10.24
C ASN A 98 12.55 16.39 9.67
N ARG A 99 11.85 16.85 8.65
CA ARG A 99 12.13 18.15 8.00
C ARG A 99 10.87 19.01 7.96
N GLN A 100 10.08 18.94 9.04
CA GLN A 100 8.89 19.78 9.14
C GLN A 100 9.27 21.23 9.37
N GLY A 101 8.73 22.10 8.50
CA GLY A 101 8.96 23.53 8.58
C GLY A 101 8.47 24.25 7.32
N ARG A 102 8.82 25.55 7.23
CA ARG A 102 8.44 26.44 6.12
C ARG A 102 9.64 26.95 5.32
N GLY A 103 10.81 26.45 5.62
CA GLY A 103 12.05 26.80 4.96
C GLY A 103 12.28 26.03 3.66
N PRO A 104 13.35 26.34 2.94
CA PRO A 104 13.81 25.57 1.80
C PRO A 104 14.10 24.12 2.22
N LYS A 105 13.72 23.14 1.39
CA LYS A 105 13.93 21.71 1.64
C LYS A 105 13.18 21.17 2.88
N GLU A 106 12.14 21.88 3.31
CA GLU A 106 11.24 21.49 4.39
C GLU A 106 9.84 21.21 3.83
N TYR A 107 9.01 20.51 4.60
CA TYR A 107 7.61 20.24 4.30
C TYR A 107 6.75 20.52 5.54
N LEU A 108 5.47 20.78 5.35
CA LEU A 108 4.51 20.88 6.45
C LEU A 108 3.93 19.52 6.80
N GLU A 109 3.70 18.68 5.78
CA GLU A 109 3.08 17.36 5.93
C GLU A 109 3.57 16.42 4.83
N ILE A 110 3.65 15.13 5.18
CA ILE A 110 3.86 14.02 4.22
C ILE A 110 2.48 13.42 3.93
N ALA A 111 2.00 13.59 2.71
CA ALA A 111 0.72 13.04 2.26
C ALA A 111 0.83 11.57 1.85
N SER A 112 1.99 11.16 1.34
CA SER A 112 2.24 9.79 0.88
C SER A 112 3.74 9.50 0.83
N PHE A 113 4.11 8.21 0.91
CA PHE A 113 5.50 7.82 0.72
C PHE A 113 5.61 6.43 0.08
N ASP A 114 6.76 6.18 -0.55
CA ASP A 114 7.18 4.85 -0.96
C ASP A 114 8.70 4.70 -0.85
N VAL A 115 9.18 3.47 -0.86
CA VAL A 115 10.61 3.14 -0.76
C VAL A 115 10.99 2.26 -1.94
N CYS A 116 12.08 2.63 -2.62
CA CYS A 116 12.61 1.82 -3.72
C CYS A 116 13.11 0.46 -3.20
N PRO A 117 12.56 -0.67 -3.66
CA PRO A 117 13.02 -1.98 -3.19
C PRO A 117 14.50 -2.27 -3.53
N LYS A 118 15.00 -1.69 -4.62
CA LYS A 118 16.35 -1.92 -5.13
C LYS A 118 17.41 -1.08 -4.41
N THR A 119 17.15 0.21 -4.22
CA THR A 119 18.15 1.17 -3.70
C THR A 119 17.92 1.55 -2.23
N GLY A 120 16.70 1.41 -1.74
CA GLY A 120 16.30 1.93 -0.42
C GLY A 120 16.04 3.44 -0.41
N ASP A 121 16.06 4.10 -1.57
CA ASP A 121 15.70 5.52 -1.66
C ASP A 121 14.25 5.73 -1.25
N ILE A 122 14.00 6.81 -0.50
CA ILE A 122 12.70 7.17 0.06
C ILE A 122 12.11 8.32 -0.75
N TYR A 123 10.88 8.15 -1.19
CA TYR A 123 10.11 9.12 -1.97
C TYR A 123 8.95 9.64 -1.14
N LEU A 124 8.88 10.94 -0.93
CA LEU A 124 7.84 11.61 -0.16
C LEU A 124 7.00 12.50 -1.07
N GLY A 125 5.70 12.31 -1.08
CA GLY A 125 4.74 13.28 -1.57
C GLY A 125 4.35 14.23 -0.45
N CYS A 126 4.64 15.52 -0.58
CA CYS A 126 4.57 16.48 0.50
C CYS A 126 3.56 17.61 0.25
N TYR A 127 3.26 18.33 1.33
CA TYR A 127 2.60 19.64 1.29
C TYR A 127 3.55 20.70 1.90
N PRO A 128 3.77 21.89 1.30
CA PRO A 128 3.30 22.32 -0.04
C PRO A 128 3.61 21.30 -1.14
N PRO A 129 2.87 21.32 -2.27
CA PRO A 129 2.93 20.29 -3.29
C PRO A 129 4.33 20.11 -3.87
N LYS A 130 4.98 19.02 -3.53
CA LYS A 130 6.29 18.60 -4.06
C LYS A 130 6.56 17.13 -3.81
N VAL A 131 7.48 16.57 -4.57
CA VAL A 131 8.08 15.26 -4.29
C VAL A 131 9.51 15.47 -3.79
N MET A 132 9.84 14.86 -2.67
CA MET A 132 11.21 14.86 -2.13
C MET A 132 11.77 13.45 -2.19
N VAL A 133 13.02 13.34 -2.63
CA VAL A 133 13.72 12.06 -2.75
C VAL A 133 14.94 12.07 -1.83
N PHE A 134 15.03 11.07 -0.98
CA PHE A 134 16.14 10.88 -0.07
C PHE A 134 16.86 9.57 -0.40
N ASP A 135 18.16 9.53 -0.18
CA ASP A 135 18.89 8.27 -0.22
C ASP A 135 18.63 7.43 1.03
N LYS A 136 19.13 6.20 1.03
CA LYS A 136 18.98 5.29 2.17
C LYS A 136 19.71 5.76 3.44
N GLU A 137 20.65 6.71 3.33
CA GLU A 137 21.33 7.40 4.43
C GLU A 137 20.58 8.66 4.89
N LEU A 138 19.37 8.91 4.37
CA LEU A 138 18.45 10.02 4.69
C LEU A 138 18.95 11.39 4.22
N ASN A 139 19.88 11.44 3.26
CA ASN A 139 20.30 12.67 2.62
C ASN A 139 19.34 13.05 1.50
N LEU A 140 18.97 14.33 1.42
CA LEU A 140 18.12 14.84 0.34
C LEU A 140 18.88 14.80 -1.00
N LYS A 141 18.38 13.99 -1.94
CA LYS A 141 18.90 13.88 -3.32
C LYS A 141 18.22 14.85 -4.25
N ARG A 142 16.91 15.04 -4.10
CA ARG A 142 16.11 15.78 -5.05
C ARG A 142 14.86 16.37 -4.42
N GLU A 143 14.47 17.55 -4.89
CA GLU A 143 13.21 18.20 -4.59
C GLU A 143 12.55 18.59 -5.92
N ILE A 144 11.30 18.24 -6.12
CA ILE A 144 10.57 18.44 -7.37
C ILE A 144 9.25 19.13 -7.01
N GLU A 145 9.12 20.38 -7.42
CA GLU A 145 7.88 21.14 -7.26
C GLU A 145 6.74 20.52 -8.09
N CYS A 146 5.54 20.51 -7.54
CA CYS A 146 4.35 19.94 -8.16
C CYS A 146 3.21 20.97 -8.18
N GLU A 147 2.30 20.85 -9.15
CA GLU A 147 1.13 21.73 -9.24
C GLU A 147 0.08 21.44 -8.15
N ALA A 148 -0.02 20.19 -7.73
CA ALA A 148 -0.96 19.74 -6.72
C ALA A 148 -0.34 18.63 -5.83
N PRO A 149 -0.84 18.45 -4.60
CA PRO A 149 -0.35 17.40 -3.72
C PRO A 149 -0.78 16.03 -4.22
N TYR A 150 0.14 15.06 -4.12
CA TYR A 150 -0.12 13.67 -4.42
C TYR A 150 -0.43 12.88 -3.15
N MET A 151 -1.62 12.27 -3.12
CA MET A 151 -2.14 11.47 -2.00
C MET A 151 -1.66 10.02 -2.04
N GLY A 152 -1.10 9.58 -3.15
CA GLY A 152 -0.50 8.26 -3.34
C GLY A 152 0.73 8.35 -4.21
N ILE A 153 1.76 7.61 -3.84
CA ILE A 153 3.02 7.52 -4.57
C ILE A 153 3.49 6.07 -4.64
N ALA A 154 3.97 5.65 -5.79
CA ALA A 154 4.62 4.37 -5.96
C ALA A 154 5.84 4.48 -6.87
N LYS A 155 7.00 4.00 -6.39
CA LYS A 155 8.22 3.90 -7.19
C LYS A 155 8.14 2.72 -8.14
N CYS A 156 8.14 3.00 -9.43
CA CYS A 156 8.32 2.04 -10.52
C CYS A 156 9.80 1.93 -10.92
N ASP A 157 10.13 1.21 -11.98
CA ASP A 157 11.53 1.04 -12.38
C ASP A 157 12.17 2.37 -12.78
N ASP A 158 11.54 3.13 -13.70
CA ASP A 158 12.11 4.36 -14.26
C ASP A 158 11.54 5.67 -13.66
N GLY A 159 10.40 5.58 -12.94
CA GLY A 159 9.72 6.79 -12.47
C GLY A 159 8.85 6.56 -11.25
N LEU A 160 7.87 7.43 -11.10
CA LEU A 160 6.88 7.41 -10.02
C LEU A 160 5.48 7.42 -10.60
N MET A 161 4.62 6.53 -10.14
CA MET A 161 3.18 6.65 -10.31
C MET A 161 2.62 7.46 -9.15
N LEU A 162 1.86 8.50 -9.46
CA LEU A 162 1.42 9.52 -8.52
C LEU A 162 -0.10 9.67 -8.62
N TYR A 163 -0.80 9.55 -7.51
CA TYR A 163 -2.25 9.73 -7.45
C TYR A 163 -2.61 11.00 -6.67
N GLY A 164 -3.47 11.83 -7.24
CA GLY A 164 -3.85 13.08 -6.60
C GLY A 164 -5.03 13.79 -7.26
N PHE A 165 -5.27 15.01 -6.82
CA PHE A 165 -6.25 15.89 -7.44
C PHE A 165 -5.71 16.43 -8.77
N VAL A 166 -6.57 16.38 -9.79
CA VAL A 166 -6.29 16.92 -11.13
C VAL A 166 -6.99 18.26 -11.32
N ALA A 167 -8.22 18.31 -10.81
CA ALA A 167 -9.06 19.51 -10.78
C ALA A 167 -9.99 19.39 -9.56
N ARG A 168 -10.84 20.42 -9.37
CA ARG A 168 -11.78 20.48 -8.23
C ARG A 168 -12.68 19.26 -8.12
N ASP A 169 -13.08 18.69 -9.26
CA ASP A 169 -14.04 17.57 -9.36
C ASP A 169 -13.43 16.31 -9.99
N SER A 170 -12.11 16.23 -10.05
CA SER A 170 -11.43 15.07 -10.64
C SER A 170 -10.15 14.69 -9.91
N VAL A 171 -9.89 13.39 -9.91
CA VAL A 171 -8.67 12.76 -9.44
C VAL A 171 -8.01 12.00 -10.58
N GLY A 172 -6.73 11.75 -10.48
CA GLY A 172 -6.03 11.04 -11.54
C GLY A 172 -4.70 10.46 -11.11
N VAL A 173 -4.16 9.66 -11.99
CA VAL A 173 -2.81 9.12 -11.90
C VAL A 173 -1.94 9.79 -12.92
N ASP A 174 -0.83 10.32 -12.46
CA ASP A 174 0.26 10.85 -13.26
C ASP A 174 1.46 9.91 -13.21
N TYR A 175 2.23 9.89 -14.28
CA TYR A 175 3.54 9.28 -14.31
C TYR A 175 4.61 10.38 -14.36
N MET A 176 5.48 10.39 -13.36
CA MET A 176 6.62 11.28 -13.28
C MET A 176 7.87 10.49 -13.63
N LYS A 177 8.40 10.69 -14.81
CA LYS A 177 9.67 10.11 -15.23
C LYS A 177 10.83 10.88 -14.63
N LEU A 178 11.72 10.18 -13.98
CA LEU A 178 12.93 10.74 -13.37
C LEU A 178 14.12 10.51 -14.30
N GLY A 179 14.55 11.55 -15.02
CA GLY A 179 15.75 11.52 -15.84
C GLY A 179 17.05 11.53 -15.03
N SER A 180 18.16 11.35 -15.71
CA SER A 180 19.49 11.56 -15.15
C SER A 180 19.69 13.04 -14.86
N GLY A 181 19.99 13.42 -13.64
CA GLY A 181 20.13 14.82 -13.24
C GLY A 181 18.80 15.44 -12.81
N GLU A 182 18.53 16.69 -13.22
CA GLU A 182 17.33 17.45 -12.81
C GLU A 182 16.12 17.28 -13.75
N GLU A 183 16.29 16.58 -14.85
CA GLU A 183 15.21 16.40 -15.82
C GLU A 183 14.03 15.61 -15.21
N VAL A 184 12.83 16.17 -15.36
CA VAL A 184 11.57 15.57 -14.95
C VAL A 184 10.54 15.81 -16.05
N SER A 185 9.81 14.77 -16.39
CA SER A 185 8.60 14.91 -17.19
C SER A 185 7.42 14.29 -16.46
N VAL A 186 6.27 14.94 -16.54
CA VAL A 186 5.03 14.44 -15.93
C VAL A 186 3.98 14.33 -17.02
N GLU A 187 3.34 13.15 -17.10
CA GLU A 187 2.25 12.91 -18.03
C GLU A 187 1.04 12.32 -17.30
N ARG A 188 -0.16 12.69 -17.76
CA ARG A 188 -1.41 12.12 -17.25
C ARG A 188 -1.64 10.75 -17.84
N VAL A 189 -1.68 9.73 -16.95
CA VAL A 189 -1.97 8.34 -17.32
C VAL A 189 -3.48 8.12 -17.41
N LYS A 190 -4.22 8.54 -16.39
CA LYS A 190 -5.67 8.35 -16.30
C LYS A 190 -6.30 9.31 -15.31
N SER A 191 -7.57 9.66 -15.56
CA SER A 191 -8.34 10.47 -14.60
C SER A 191 -9.76 9.95 -14.46
N TRP A 192 -10.38 10.28 -13.32
CA TRP A 192 -11.77 9.95 -12.99
C TRP A 192 -12.47 11.17 -12.45
N ARG A 193 -13.76 11.26 -12.73
CA ARG A 193 -14.61 12.24 -12.06
C ARG A 193 -14.73 11.85 -10.60
N ARG A 194 -14.48 12.79 -9.71
CA ARG A 194 -14.63 12.60 -8.27
C ARG A 194 -16.11 12.53 -7.92
N GLU A 195 -16.50 11.51 -7.20
CA GLU A 195 -17.83 11.45 -6.61
C GLU A 195 -17.96 12.48 -5.50
N LYS A 196 -19.19 12.99 -5.30
CA LYS A 196 -19.44 13.97 -4.25
C LYS A 196 -19.19 13.33 -2.88
N ASN A 197 -18.27 13.89 -2.12
CA ASN A 197 -17.81 13.37 -0.82
C ASN A 197 -17.21 11.94 -0.86
N ALA A 198 -16.57 11.55 -1.96
CA ALA A 198 -15.63 10.46 -1.90
C ALA A 198 -14.54 10.85 -0.89
N THR A 199 -14.52 10.19 0.24
CA THR A 199 -13.45 10.35 1.23
C THR A 199 -12.20 9.66 0.67
N GLU A 200 -11.46 10.42 -0.12
CA GLU A 200 -10.11 9.99 -0.48
C GLU A 200 -9.31 9.94 0.83
N THR A 201 -8.94 8.76 1.23
CA THR A 201 -8.07 8.63 2.41
C THR A 201 -6.67 9.01 1.98
N ILE A 202 -6.20 10.13 2.46
CA ILE A 202 -4.84 10.61 2.24
C ILE A 202 -3.87 9.51 2.68
N GLY A 203 -2.98 9.12 1.78
CA GLY A 203 -1.80 8.33 2.07
C GLY A 203 -1.96 6.83 2.30
N LYS A 204 -3.17 6.26 2.40
CA LYS A 204 -3.31 4.83 2.70
C LYS A 204 -3.73 4.01 1.47
N ASN A 205 -2.85 3.08 1.08
CA ASN A 205 -3.14 1.93 0.22
C ASN A 205 -3.76 2.22 -1.17
N THR A 206 -3.53 3.41 -1.73
CA THR A 206 -3.93 3.70 -3.11
C THR A 206 -3.09 2.87 -4.09
N PHE A 207 -1.79 2.81 -3.83
CA PHE A 207 -0.87 1.88 -4.48
C PHE A 207 -0.48 0.79 -3.47
N MET A 208 -0.70 -0.46 -3.85
CA MET A 208 -0.50 -1.65 -3.02
C MET A 208 0.61 -2.49 -3.65
N ARG A 209 1.78 -2.52 -3.00
CA ARG A 209 2.91 -3.32 -3.48
C ARG A 209 2.84 -4.73 -2.95
N SER A 210 2.65 -5.70 -3.85
CA SER A 210 2.70 -7.13 -3.57
C SER A 210 3.84 -7.76 -4.36
N ALA A 211 4.89 -8.21 -3.69
CA ALA A 211 6.13 -8.70 -4.30
C ALA A 211 6.68 -7.69 -5.34
N GLU A 212 6.66 -8.06 -6.63
CA GLU A 212 7.13 -7.20 -7.72
C GLU A 212 6.02 -6.35 -8.36
N ASN A 213 4.75 -6.64 -8.03
CA ASN A 213 3.60 -5.98 -8.63
C ASN A 213 3.12 -4.79 -7.80
N ILE A 214 2.66 -3.75 -8.48
CA ILE A 214 2.02 -2.58 -7.86
C ILE A 214 0.58 -2.55 -8.33
N TYR A 215 -0.35 -2.81 -7.43
CA TYR A 215 -1.76 -2.66 -7.69
C TYR A 215 -2.22 -1.25 -7.36
N PHE A 216 -3.19 -0.76 -8.12
CA PHE A 216 -3.81 0.54 -7.90
C PHE A 216 -5.33 0.39 -7.84
N TYR A 217 -5.93 0.99 -6.83
CA TYR A 217 -7.37 1.10 -6.71
C TYR A 217 -7.78 2.47 -6.17
N THR A 218 -8.88 3.00 -6.69
CA THR A 218 -9.57 4.18 -6.16
C THR A 218 -11.06 3.95 -6.12
N GLN A 219 -11.74 4.47 -5.10
CA GLN A 219 -13.20 4.40 -5.01
C GLN A 219 -13.93 5.16 -6.14
N ASN A 220 -13.21 5.97 -6.90
CA ASN A 220 -13.74 6.65 -8.08
C ASN A 220 -13.72 5.77 -9.35
N SER A 221 -13.20 4.56 -9.25
CA SER A 221 -13.12 3.58 -10.34
C SER A 221 -13.84 2.28 -9.98
N ASP A 222 -14.37 1.59 -10.99
CA ASP A 222 -14.92 0.25 -10.87
C ASP A 222 -13.90 -0.82 -11.32
N SER A 223 -12.61 -0.53 -11.18
CA SER A 223 -11.56 -1.45 -11.62
C SER A 223 -10.37 -1.44 -10.68
N LEU A 224 -9.75 -2.59 -10.53
CA LEU A 224 -8.41 -2.77 -9.99
C LEU A 224 -7.42 -2.75 -11.15
N TYR A 225 -6.33 -2.06 -10.98
CA TYR A 225 -5.29 -1.89 -12.00
C TYR A 225 -3.96 -2.45 -11.53
N LEU A 226 -3.16 -2.91 -12.49
CA LEU A 226 -1.72 -3.08 -12.34
C LEU A 226 -1.04 -1.81 -12.84
N ALA A 227 -0.20 -1.21 -11.99
CA ALA A 227 0.54 0.00 -12.28
C ALA A 227 1.99 -0.34 -12.64
N ASN A 228 2.43 0.14 -13.79
CA ASN A 228 3.82 0.06 -14.26
C ASN A 228 4.24 1.44 -14.79
N ASP A 229 5.49 1.59 -15.20
CA ASP A 229 6.02 2.85 -15.72
C ASP A 229 5.11 3.49 -16.78
N GLY A 230 4.34 4.49 -16.34
CA GLY A 230 3.43 5.24 -17.20
C GLY A 230 2.17 4.51 -17.69
N ASN A 231 1.84 3.34 -17.17
CA ASN A 231 0.68 2.57 -17.60
C ASN A 231 -0.17 2.05 -16.43
N LEU A 232 -1.48 2.02 -16.64
CA LEU A 232 -2.47 1.34 -15.80
C LEU A 232 -3.24 0.30 -16.62
N SER A 233 -2.94 -0.97 -16.41
CA SER A 233 -3.65 -2.08 -17.02
C SER A 233 -4.75 -2.59 -16.10
N VAL A 234 -5.97 -2.78 -16.62
CA VAL A 234 -7.06 -3.36 -15.83
C VAL A 234 -6.75 -4.82 -15.54
N VAL A 235 -6.76 -5.18 -14.27
CA VAL A 235 -6.60 -6.55 -13.77
C VAL A 235 -7.96 -7.20 -13.60
N ALA A 236 -8.90 -6.46 -13.00
CA ALA A 236 -10.26 -6.95 -12.75
C ALA A 236 -11.25 -5.80 -12.64
N ALA A 237 -12.48 -6.02 -13.06
CA ALA A 237 -13.59 -5.15 -12.72
C ALA A 237 -14.02 -5.42 -11.26
N ILE A 238 -14.42 -4.37 -10.55
CA ILE A 238 -14.94 -4.43 -9.19
C ILE A 238 -16.44 -4.20 -9.22
N ASP A 239 -17.19 -5.16 -8.74
CA ASP A 239 -18.64 -5.08 -8.60
C ASP A 239 -19.06 -5.28 -7.14
N TYR A 240 -20.24 -4.80 -6.77
CA TYR A 240 -20.77 -4.88 -5.42
C TYR A 240 -22.29 -4.67 -5.43
N PRO A 241 -23.02 -5.04 -4.36
CA PRO A 241 -24.45 -4.90 -4.30
C PRO A 241 -24.92 -3.46 -4.62
N ASN A 242 -25.94 -3.35 -5.46
CA ASN A 242 -26.56 -2.07 -5.84
C ASN A 242 -25.61 -1.03 -6.47
N ARG A 243 -24.50 -1.45 -7.08
CA ARG A 243 -23.47 -0.58 -7.63
C ARG A 243 -24.04 0.57 -8.48
N GLU A 244 -24.92 0.29 -9.42
CA GLU A 244 -25.47 1.33 -10.29
C GLU A 244 -26.27 2.39 -9.53
N GLN A 245 -27.11 1.97 -8.56
CA GLN A 245 -27.85 2.85 -7.70
C GLN A 245 -26.92 3.69 -6.82
N VAL A 246 -25.92 3.05 -6.22
CA VAL A 246 -24.91 3.71 -5.38
C VAL A 246 -24.16 4.77 -6.18
N ARG A 247 -23.68 4.42 -7.38
CA ARG A 247 -22.97 5.35 -8.27
C ARG A 247 -23.88 6.52 -8.73
N ALA A 248 -25.11 6.24 -9.10
CA ALA A 248 -26.05 7.26 -9.51
C ALA A 248 -26.32 8.27 -8.37
N TYR A 249 -26.55 7.78 -7.15
CA TYR A 249 -26.76 8.62 -5.98
C TYR A 249 -25.55 9.49 -5.68
N ARG A 250 -24.36 8.88 -5.59
CA ARG A 250 -23.11 9.55 -5.19
C ARG A 250 -22.59 10.59 -6.21
N ARG A 251 -23.08 10.57 -7.43
CA ARG A 251 -22.75 11.63 -8.42
C ARG A 251 -23.33 12.98 -8.04
N THR A 252 -24.44 13.00 -7.32
CA THR A 252 -25.23 14.22 -7.06
C THR A 252 -25.45 14.51 -5.58
N HIS A 253 -25.39 13.51 -4.73
CA HIS A 253 -25.68 13.61 -3.30
C HIS A 253 -24.50 13.17 -2.46
N SER A 254 -24.43 13.68 -1.22
CA SER A 254 -23.56 13.17 -0.19
C SER A 254 -24.21 12.01 0.55
N ILE A 255 -23.45 10.95 0.85
CA ILE A 255 -23.94 9.91 1.75
C ILE A 255 -24.20 10.43 3.16
N TYR A 256 -23.58 11.54 3.54
CA TYR A 256 -23.78 12.17 4.84
C TYR A 256 -25.10 12.93 4.94
N ASP A 257 -25.79 13.15 3.81
CA ASP A 257 -27.15 13.68 3.78
C ASP A 257 -28.19 12.62 4.20
N LEU A 258 -27.78 11.34 4.25
CA LEU A 258 -28.63 10.22 4.67
C LEU A 258 -28.52 9.96 6.18
N PRO A 259 -29.57 9.42 6.81
CA PRO A 259 -29.49 8.87 8.15
C PRO A 259 -28.41 7.79 8.25
N PRO A 260 -27.71 7.66 9.40
CA PRO A 260 -26.60 6.72 9.55
C PRO A 260 -26.94 5.27 9.18
N MET A 261 -28.16 4.82 9.45
CA MET A 261 -28.61 3.46 9.14
C MET A 261 -28.75 3.19 7.65
N GLU A 262 -29.06 4.23 6.85
CA GLU A 262 -29.23 4.12 5.40
C GLU A 262 -27.89 4.26 4.67
N ARG A 263 -26.91 4.95 5.25
CA ARG A 263 -25.59 5.19 4.62
C ARG A 263 -24.90 3.91 4.17
N LYS A 264 -25.04 2.83 4.96
CA LYS A 264 -24.39 1.55 4.67
C LYS A 264 -24.73 0.97 3.30
N GLU A 265 -25.91 1.30 2.75
CA GLU A 265 -26.37 0.82 1.44
C GLU A 265 -25.74 1.57 0.28
N TYR A 266 -25.11 2.73 0.56
CA TYR A 266 -24.49 3.61 -0.42
C TYR A 266 -22.97 3.67 -0.31
N PHE A 267 -22.34 2.76 0.41
CA PHE A 267 -20.90 2.68 0.48
C PHE A 267 -20.31 1.94 -0.71
N VAL A 268 -19.27 2.55 -1.29
CA VAL A 268 -18.38 1.89 -2.24
C VAL A 268 -17.34 1.11 -1.45
N PRO A 269 -17.15 -0.18 -1.70
CA PRO A 269 -16.09 -0.95 -1.04
C PRO A 269 -14.72 -0.30 -1.23
N ARG A 270 -13.91 -0.33 -0.17
CA ARG A 270 -12.53 0.09 -0.21
C ARG A 270 -11.65 -1.15 -0.27
N VAL A 271 -10.79 -1.24 -1.27
CA VAL A 271 -9.73 -2.26 -1.31
C VAL A 271 -8.53 -1.74 -0.52
N HIS A 272 -8.11 -2.49 0.47
CA HIS A 272 -6.97 -2.16 1.33
C HIS A 272 -5.69 -2.79 0.84
N TYR A 273 -5.78 -4.06 0.40
CA TYR A 273 -4.66 -4.82 -0.12
C TYR A 273 -5.10 -5.66 -1.30
N ALA A 274 -4.20 -5.77 -2.28
CA ALA A 274 -4.30 -6.71 -3.39
C ALA A 274 -2.97 -7.47 -3.45
N MET A 275 -3.03 -8.81 -3.46
CA MET A 275 -1.85 -9.65 -3.46
C MET A 275 -2.09 -10.94 -4.23
N GLU A 276 -1.08 -11.36 -4.98
CA GLU A 276 -1.11 -12.64 -5.69
C GLU A 276 -0.64 -13.76 -4.76
N ARG A 277 -1.43 -14.83 -4.66
CA ARG A 277 -1.15 -16.01 -3.85
C ARG A 277 -1.74 -17.26 -4.47
N GLY A 278 -1.00 -18.38 -4.44
CA GLY A 278 -1.47 -19.66 -4.96
C GLY A 278 -1.97 -19.58 -6.39
N GLY A 279 -1.40 -18.65 -7.19
CA GLY A 279 -1.83 -18.35 -8.56
C GLY A 279 -3.19 -17.64 -8.64
N GLY A 280 -3.72 -17.07 -7.57
CA GLY A 280 -4.92 -16.25 -7.48
C GLY A 280 -4.64 -14.84 -6.98
N LEU A 281 -5.64 -13.96 -7.10
CA LEU A 281 -5.59 -12.61 -6.59
C LEU A 281 -6.47 -12.51 -5.34
N TRP A 282 -5.85 -12.17 -4.22
CA TRP A 282 -6.52 -11.95 -2.95
C TRP A 282 -6.74 -10.47 -2.74
N LEU A 283 -7.95 -10.11 -2.36
CA LEU A 283 -8.31 -8.73 -2.01
C LEU A 283 -8.74 -8.66 -0.56
N HIS A 284 -8.14 -7.75 0.19
CA HIS A 284 -8.70 -7.32 1.47
C HIS A 284 -9.50 -6.04 1.23
N TYR A 285 -10.78 -6.07 1.56
CA TYR A 285 -11.67 -4.93 1.34
C TYR A 285 -12.62 -4.74 2.51
N SER A 286 -13.13 -3.54 2.67
CA SER A 286 -14.17 -3.23 3.64
C SER A 286 -15.19 -2.25 3.07
N ASN A 287 -16.39 -2.25 3.62
CA ASN A 287 -17.24 -1.06 3.63
C ASN A 287 -16.90 -0.23 4.87
N VAL A 288 -17.31 1.04 4.89
CA VAL A 288 -16.88 2.04 5.91
C VAL A 288 -17.28 1.65 7.34
N LEU A 289 -18.16 0.69 7.56
CA LEU A 289 -18.70 0.40 8.87
C LEU A 289 -18.36 -0.99 9.43
N PHE A 290 -18.38 -2.06 8.65
CA PHE A 290 -18.18 -3.41 9.18
C PHE A 290 -17.95 -4.43 8.06
N GLY A 291 -16.94 -5.22 8.19
CA GLY A 291 -16.74 -6.42 7.40
C GLY A 291 -15.53 -6.34 6.48
N TYR A 292 -14.82 -7.42 6.49
CA TYR A 292 -13.63 -7.67 5.69
C TYR A 292 -13.90 -8.89 4.84
N GLY A 293 -13.48 -8.87 3.60
CA GLY A 293 -13.59 -10.04 2.76
C GLY A 293 -12.29 -10.29 2.04
N VAL A 294 -12.00 -11.55 1.82
CA VAL A 294 -10.88 -12.02 1.00
C VAL A 294 -11.44 -12.76 -0.19
N VAL A 295 -10.89 -12.55 -1.37
CA VAL A 295 -11.37 -13.13 -2.62
C VAL A 295 -10.29 -14.02 -3.21
N ALA A 296 -10.62 -15.28 -3.51
CA ALA A 296 -9.71 -16.26 -4.07
C ALA A 296 -10.03 -16.64 -5.53
N LYS A 297 -9.07 -17.24 -6.22
CA LYS A 297 -9.04 -17.49 -7.67
C LYS A 297 -10.11 -18.44 -8.25
N GLU A 298 -10.55 -19.43 -7.52
CA GLU A 298 -11.47 -20.48 -8.04
C GLU A 298 -12.93 -20.01 -8.05
N GLY A 299 -13.19 -18.90 -8.71
CA GLY A 299 -14.43 -18.14 -8.56
C GLY A 299 -14.32 -17.18 -7.38
N VAL A 300 -15.14 -16.13 -7.41
CA VAL A 300 -15.16 -15.12 -6.37
C VAL A 300 -15.76 -15.71 -5.10
N LYS A 301 -14.94 -15.95 -4.07
CA LYS A 301 -15.39 -16.31 -2.74
C LYS A 301 -15.22 -15.12 -1.82
N ASN A 302 -16.27 -14.75 -1.13
CA ASN A 302 -16.26 -13.69 -0.13
C ASN A 302 -16.25 -14.29 1.26
N TYR A 303 -15.34 -13.82 2.10
CA TYR A 303 -15.19 -14.29 3.47
C TYR A 303 -15.40 -13.12 4.45
N SER A 304 -15.93 -13.45 5.61
CA SER A 304 -15.92 -12.54 6.76
C SER A 304 -14.53 -12.61 7.40
N SER A 305 -13.80 -11.51 7.41
CA SER A 305 -12.53 -11.44 8.11
C SER A 305 -12.71 -10.67 9.41
N LYS A 306 -12.52 -11.31 10.53
CA LYS A 306 -12.57 -10.66 11.86
C LYS A 306 -11.20 -10.23 12.38
N CYS A 307 -10.11 -10.55 11.66
CA CYS A 307 -8.83 -10.71 12.33
C CYS A 307 -7.60 -10.07 11.67
N LEU A 308 -7.69 -9.50 10.47
CA LEU A 308 -6.55 -8.85 9.82
C LEU A 308 -6.73 -7.34 9.80
N ASP A 309 -6.56 -6.71 10.94
CA ASP A 309 -6.39 -5.25 11.02
C ASP A 309 -4.89 -4.93 10.86
N ALA A 310 -4.40 -5.08 9.63
CA ALA A 310 -3.02 -4.77 9.32
C ALA A 310 -2.88 -3.30 8.90
N THR A 311 -1.82 -2.65 9.39
CA THR A 311 -1.49 -1.28 9.03
C THR A 311 -1.04 -1.18 7.59
N SER A 312 -0.25 -2.16 7.11
CA SER A 312 0.34 -2.11 5.77
C SER A 312 0.60 -3.49 5.16
N LEU A 313 0.65 -3.52 3.83
CA LEU A 313 1.17 -4.63 3.04
C LEU A 313 2.60 -4.31 2.60
N CYS A 314 3.54 -5.16 2.97
CA CYS A 314 4.96 -5.03 2.66
C CYS A 314 5.45 -6.26 1.87
N GLY A 315 5.25 -6.28 0.56
CA GLY A 315 5.56 -7.45 -0.28
C GLY A 315 4.73 -8.67 0.13
N ASN A 316 5.38 -9.67 0.73
CA ASN A 316 4.78 -10.89 1.24
C ASN A 316 4.28 -10.81 2.68
N ARG A 317 4.21 -9.64 3.28
CA ARG A 317 3.96 -9.49 4.71
C ARG A 317 2.84 -8.51 4.95
N LEU A 318 1.90 -8.89 5.79
CA LEU A 318 1.00 -7.93 6.42
C LEU A 318 1.61 -7.53 7.76
N VAL A 319 1.57 -6.25 8.06
CA VAL A 319 2.19 -5.69 9.26
C VAL A 319 1.15 -4.97 10.08
N ASN A 320 1.05 -5.35 11.36
CA ASN A 320 0.34 -4.60 12.37
C ASN A 320 1.32 -4.01 13.38
N ILE A 321 0.92 -2.96 14.09
CA ILE A 321 1.75 -2.25 15.04
C ILE A 321 0.99 -2.11 16.34
N VAL A 322 1.66 -2.47 17.42
CA VAL A 322 1.16 -2.27 18.78
C VAL A 322 2.23 -1.60 19.63
N GLU A 323 1.84 -0.99 20.72
CA GLU A 323 2.78 -0.49 21.73
C GLU A 323 3.29 -1.65 22.59
N ALA A 324 4.53 -1.58 23.04
CA ALA A 324 5.19 -2.68 23.74
C ALA A 324 4.42 -3.12 25.01
N PHE A 325 3.78 -2.17 25.70
CA PHE A 325 2.96 -2.49 26.87
C PHE A 325 1.63 -3.20 26.55
N HIS A 326 1.21 -3.15 25.28
CA HIS A 326 0.05 -3.91 24.80
C HIS A 326 0.42 -5.29 24.26
N TYR A 327 1.72 -5.56 24.07
CA TYR A 327 2.16 -6.87 23.57
C TYR A 327 2.22 -7.88 24.70
N ASP A 328 1.31 -8.86 24.66
CA ASP A 328 1.24 -9.97 25.60
C ASP A 328 1.37 -11.31 24.85
N PRO A 329 2.53 -12.01 24.97
CA PRO A 329 2.71 -13.32 24.35
C PRO A 329 1.75 -14.40 24.84
N GLU A 330 1.28 -14.30 26.11
CA GLU A 330 0.41 -15.31 26.73
C GLU A 330 -1.04 -15.15 26.26
N ASN A 331 -1.43 -13.92 25.89
CA ASN A 331 -2.76 -13.59 25.38
C ASN A 331 -2.73 -12.98 23.97
N PHE A 332 -1.80 -13.47 23.15
CA PHE A 332 -1.54 -12.94 21.81
C PHE A 332 -2.68 -13.20 20.83
N ASP A 333 -3.31 -14.37 20.91
CA ASP A 333 -4.43 -14.80 20.07
C ASP A 333 -5.61 -15.29 20.90
N PRO A 334 -6.28 -14.38 21.63
CA PRO A 334 -7.35 -14.76 22.56
C PRO A 334 -8.57 -15.39 21.87
N ASN A 335 -8.70 -15.21 20.56
CA ASN A 335 -9.80 -15.76 19.78
C ASN A 335 -9.44 -17.06 19.03
N GLY A 336 -8.18 -17.50 19.09
CA GLY A 336 -7.72 -18.71 18.42
C GLY A 336 -7.67 -18.60 16.88
N TRP A 337 -7.55 -17.42 16.35
CA TRP A 337 -7.52 -17.18 14.89
C TRP A 337 -6.26 -17.70 14.22
N LEU A 338 -5.16 -17.77 14.99
CA LEU A 338 -3.85 -18.24 14.53
C LEU A 338 -3.64 -19.73 14.80
N GLN A 339 -4.72 -20.49 15.04
CA GLN A 339 -4.60 -21.93 15.27
C GLN A 339 -3.87 -22.62 14.10
N GLY A 340 -2.78 -23.33 14.40
CA GLY A 340 -1.94 -23.99 13.40
C GLY A 340 -0.90 -23.06 12.73
N VAL A 341 -0.87 -21.77 13.05
CA VAL A 341 0.15 -20.84 12.60
C VAL A 341 1.30 -20.79 13.61
N LYS A 342 2.53 -20.87 13.13
CA LYS A 342 3.71 -20.70 13.99
C LYS A 342 3.88 -19.22 14.36
N VAL A 343 3.90 -18.92 15.65
CA VAL A 343 4.18 -17.56 16.16
C VAL A 343 5.56 -17.53 16.81
N ASN A 344 6.44 -16.68 16.32
CA ASN A 344 7.77 -16.46 16.84
C ASN A 344 7.73 -15.28 17.83
N HIS A 345 7.35 -15.57 19.06
CA HIS A 345 7.29 -14.57 20.12
C HIS A 345 8.67 -14.07 20.54
N ILE A 346 8.71 -12.82 20.99
CA ILE A 346 9.88 -12.24 21.67
C ILE A 346 9.62 -12.11 23.16
N LYS A 347 10.72 -12.09 23.93
CA LYS A 347 10.65 -11.75 25.36
C LYS A 347 11.09 -10.30 25.55
N LEU A 348 10.18 -9.48 26.03
CA LEU A 348 10.48 -8.13 26.43
C LEU A 348 10.91 -8.12 27.91
N ASN A 349 11.97 -7.40 28.25
CA ASN A 349 12.31 -7.10 29.63
C ASN A 349 11.38 -6.01 30.18
N ASP A 350 11.40 -5.77 31.49
CA ASP A 350 10.48 -4.83 32.15
C ASP A 350 10.61 -3.42 31.58
N LYS A 351 11.84 -2.94 31.34
CA LYS A 351 12.06 -1.63 30.71
C LYS A 351 11.45 -1.52 29.31
N GLN A 352 11.55 -2.57 28.51
CA GLN A 352 10.95 -2.61 27.16
C GLN A 352 9.42 -2.67 27.26
N ARG A 353 8.85 -3.44 28.19
CA ARG A 353 7.39 -3.53 28.38
C ARG A 353 6.78 -2.20 28.82
N GLU A 354 7.48 -1.46 29.69
CA GLU A 354 7.02 -0.17 30.19
C GLU A 354 7.29 0.97 29.21
N SER A 355 8.06 0.74 28.15
CA SER A 355 8.34 1.74 27.15
C SER A 355 7.13 1.96 26.23
N GLY A 356 6.99 3.17 25.70
CA GLY A 356 6.04 3.46 24.62
C GLY A 356 6.49 2.98 23.23
N ASN A 357 7.61 2.25 23.16
CA ASN A 357 8.17 1.77 21.90
C ASN A 357 7.20 0.85 21.15
N LYS A 358 7.36 0.78 19.85
CA LYS A 358 6.47 -0.03 19.01
C LYS A 358 6.99 -1.45 18.84
N VAL A 359 6.03 -2.36 18.68
CA VAL A 359 6.26 -3.75 18.31
C VAL A 359 5.55 -3.98 16.97
N LEU A 360 6.28 -4.48 15.98
CA LEU A 360 5.72 -4.92 14.73
C LEU A 360 5.27 -6.38 14.86
N ILE A 361 4.04 -6.64 14.46
CA ILE A 361 3.49 -7.99 14.29
C ILE A 361 3.45 -8.27 12.81
N ILE A 362 4.28 -9.18 12.35
CA ILE A 362 4.58 -9.43 10.96
C ILE A 362 3.99 -10.77 10.56
N TYR A 363 2.89 -10.74 9.83
CA TYR A 363 2.25 -11.93 9.27
C TYR A 363 2.93 -12.27 7.95
N ASN A 364 3.77 -13.32 7.94
CA ASN A 364 4.37 -13.84 6.73
C ASN A 364 3.32 -14.66 5.98
N LEU A 365 3.04 -14.24 4.76
CA LEU A 365 1.99 -14.86 3.96
C LEU A 365 2.55 -16.08 3.21
N ARG A 366 1.71 -17.12 3.06
CA ARG A 366 2.03 -18.29 2.24
C ARG A 366 2.18 -17.87 0.76
N ASP A 367 3.00 -18.61 0.01
CA ASP A 367 3.18 -18.42 -1.44
C ASP A 367 1.99 -18.88 -2.28
#